data_f8d093026e86d853b8fa7ef28dd11b0a
#
_entry.id   f8d093026e86d853b8fa7ef28dd11b0a
#
_cell.length_a   1.000
_cell.length_b   1.000
_cell.length_c   1.000
_cell.angle_alpha   90.00
_cell.angle_beta   90.00
_cell.angle_gamma   90.00
#
_symmetry.space_group_name_H-M   'P 1'
#
loop_
_entity.id
_entity.type
_entity.pdbx_description
1 polymer ?
#
loop_
_entity_poly.entity_id
_entity_poly.type
_entity_poly.pdbx_seq_one_letter_code
_entity_poly.pdbx_strand_id
1 'polypeptide(L)'
;MVSAPPVTARGDTDSKARLRLWIRLLRATRIVEAQTRELFKQQFNVTVPRFDVLAALYRKPEGMLMSEISRFLLVSNGNVTGIVDRLVADGFVVRSQRNGDRRTSFVRLTASGRAAFAKMSAAHQGWIDQLFGGVTAREAEQISAKMRSFRSDWESET
;
A
#
# COMPACT_ATOMS: atom_id res chain seq x y z
N MET A 1 14.66 19.82 20.31
CA MET A 1 15.98 19.75 19.65
C MET A 1 16.65 18.47 20.11
N VAL A 2 16.62 17.41 19.31
CA VAL A 2 17.29 16.15 19.61
C VAL A 2 18.74 16.30 19.15
N SER A 3 19.67 16.30 20.12
CA SER A 3 21.12 16.39 19.86
C SER A 3 21.58 15.07 19.24
N ALA A 4 22.17 15.13 18.03
CA ALA A 4 22.76 13.96 17.40
C ALA A 4 24.01 13.50 18.18
N PRO A 5 24.19 12.18 18.42
CA PRO A 5 25.36 11.67 19.13
C PRO A 5 26.64 11.82 18.31
N PRO A 6 27.84 11.97 18.95
CA PRO A 6 29.11 12.14 18.24
C PRO A 6 29.49 10.86 17.46
N VAL A 7 29.83 11.04 16.18
CA VAL A 7 30.19 9.96 15.24
C VAL A 7 31.66 9.59 15.42
N THR A 8 31.96 8.38 15.88
CA THR A 8 33.31 7.82 15.89
C THR A 8 33.67 7.28 14.49
N ALA A 9 34.96 7.21 14.11
CA ALA A 9 35.44 6.86 12.77
C ALA A 9 34.91 5.50 12.20
N ARG A 10 34.64 4.50 13.05
CA ARG A 10 33.94 3.26 12.67
C ARG A 10 32.47 3.53 12.37
N GLY A 11 31.84 4.46 13.05
CA GLY A 11 30.46 4.89 12.83
C GLY A 11 30.25 5.62 11.49
N ASP A 12 31.29 6.24 10.92
CA ASP A 12 31.15 6.98 9.64
C ASP A 12 30.97 6.02 8.44
N THR A 13 31.71 4.90 8.40
CA THR A 13 31.56 3.90 7.31
C THR A 13 30.21 3.21 7.37
N ASP A 14 29.75 2.83 8.56
CA ASP A 14 28.45 2.20 8.75
C ASP A 14 27.31 3.18 8.49
N SER A 15 27.45 4.44 8.89
CA SER A 15 26.49 5.51 8.60
C SER A 15 26.35 5.74 7.10
N LYS A 16 27.44 5.81 6.36
CA LYS A 16 27.45 5.95 4.90
C LYS A 16 26.82 4.74 4.20
N ALA A 17 27.05 3.52 4.72
CA ALA A 17 26.42 2.31 4.20
C ALA A 17 24.88 2.34 4.38
N ARG A 18 24.39 2.75 5.57
CA ARG A 18 22.97 2.90 5.86
C ARG A 18 22.31 3.97 4.98
N LEU A 19 22.97 5.11 4.79
CA LEU A 19 22.50 6.16 3.88
C LEU A 19 22.40 5.67 2.43
N ARG A 20 23.41 4.94 1.95
CA ARG A 20 23.37 4.34 0.60
C ARG A 20 22.24 3.34 0.46
N LEU A 21 22.00 2.51 1.48
CA LEU A 21 20.86 1.59 1.49
C LEU A 21 19.55 2.36 1.39
N TRP A 22 19.35 3.39 2.20
CA TRP A 22 18.16 4.24 2.16
C TRP A 22 17.92 4.83 0.76
N ILE A 23 18.95 5.43 0.14
CA ILE A 23 18.83 6.01 -1.19
C ILE A 23 18.46 4.95 -2.24
N ARG A 24 19.03 3.73 -2.15
CA ARG A 24 18.71 2.63 -3.06
C ARG A 24 17.27 2.15 -2.89
N LEU A 25 16.81 1.99 -1.65
CA LEU A 25 15.41 1.63 -1.35
C LEU A 25 14.45 2.68 -1.91
N LEU A 26 14.73 3.95 -1.65
CA LEU A 26 13.91 5.06 -2.15
C LEU A 26 13.82 5.09 -3.68
N ARG A 27 14.94 4.86 -4.36
CA ARG A 27 14.97 4.79 -5.83
C ARG A 27 14.20 3.57 -6.35
N ALA A 28 14.41 2.40 -5.77
CA ALA A 28 13.71 1.17 -6.15
C ALA A 28 12.20 1.34 -5.98
N THR A 29 11.75 1.84 -4.83
CA THR A 29 10.33 2.10 -4.57
C THR A 29 9.73 3.04 -5.60
N ARG A 30 10.39 4.16 -5.90
CA ARG A 30 9.90 5.12 -6.91
C ARG A 30 9.77 4.53 -8.30
N ILE A 31 10.72 3.68 -8.72
CA ILE A 31 10.68 3.00 -10.03
C ILE A 31 9.50 2.04 -10.08
N VAL A 32 9.34 1.19 -9.05
CA VAL A 32 8.24 0.23 -8.96
C VAL A 32 6.89 0.94 -8.95
N GLU A 33 6.74 1.97 -8.13
CA GLU A 33 5.50 2.78 -8.07
C GLU A 33 5.16 3.44 -9.41
N ALA A 34 6.14 4.02 -10.09
CA ALA A 34 5.91 4.68 -11.38
C ALA A 34 5.45 3.68 -12.45
N GLN A 35 6.12 2.53 -12.55
CA GLN A 35 5.76 1.48 -13.51
C GLN A 35 4.41 0.85 -13.18
N THR A 36 4.15 0.54 -11.94
CA THR A 36 2.87 -0.02 -11.47
C THR A 36 1.71 0.96 -11.76
N ARG A 37 1.90 2.26 -11.50
CA ARG A 37 0.92 3.30 -11.80
C ARG A 37 0.56 3.35 -13.28
N GLU A 38 1.57 3.32 -14.14
CA GLU A 38 1.38 3.36 -15.59
C GLU A 38 0.65 2.10 -16.09
N LEU A 39 1.03 0.91 -15.62
CA LEU A 39 0.41 -0.35 -16.00
C LEU A 39 -1.05 -0.44 -15.55
N PHE A 40 -1.39 0.00 -14.32
CA PHE A 40 -2.78 0.08 -13.88
C PHE A 40 -3.62 1.03 -14.73
N LYS A 41 -3.04 2.19 -15.07
CA LYS A 41 -3.72 3.16 -15.94
C LYS A 41 -3.97 2.59 -17.34
N GLN A 42 -2.96 1.98 -17.95
CA GLN A 42 -3.04 1.45 -19.31
C GLN A 42 -3.97 0.24 -19.43
N GLN A 43 -3.88 -0.71 -18.51
CA GLN A 43 -4.60 -1.98 -18.62
C GLN A 43 -6.00 -1.96 -18.01
N PHE A 44 -6.21 -1.15 -16.98
CA PHE A 44 -7.47 -1.17 -16.20
C PHE A 44 -8.14 0.20 -16.06
N ASN A 45 -7.48 1.27 -16.49
CA ASN A 45 -7.93 2.65 -16.26
C ASN A 45 -8.23 2.94 -14.77
N VAL A 46 -7.42 2.36 -13.89
CA VAL A 46 -7.52 2.45 -12.42
C VAL A 46 -6.26 3.10 -11.85
N THR A 47 -6.42 3.88 -10.80
CA THR A 47 -5.28 4.42 -10.03
C THR A 47 -4.85 3.45 -8.94
N VAL A 48 -3.57 3.50 -8.54
CA VAL A 48 -3.04 2.68 -7.45
C VAL A 48 -3.86 2.83 -6.16
N PRO A 49 -4.24 4.04 -5.70
CA PRO A 49 -5.09 4.16 -4.50
C PRO A 49 -6.45 3.48 -4.62
N ARG A 50 -7.06 3.40 -5.82
CA ARG A 50 -8.30 2.65 -6.01
C ARG A 50 -8.07 1.15 -5.90
N PHE A 51 -6.98 0.64 -6.50
CA PHE A 51 -6.58 -0.75 -6.33
C PHE A 51 -6.34 -1.10 -4.86
N ASP A 52 -5.67 -0.22 -4.09
CA ASP A 52 -5.40 -0.43 -2.67
C ASP A 52 -6.68 -0.50 -1.83
N VAL A 53 -7.68 0.34 -2.13
CA VAL A 53 -9.01 0.24 -1.50
C VAL A 53 -9.66 -1.11 -1.80
N LEU A 54 -9.64 -1.56 -3.07
CA LEU A 54 -10.18 -2.85 -3.45
C LEU A 54 -9.45 -4.01 -2.75
N ALA A 55 -8.13 -3.92 -2.62
CA ALA A 55 -7.31 -4.90 -1.90
C ALA A 55 -7.65 -4.98 -0.41
N ALA A 56 -7.84 -3.84 0.25
CA ALA A 56 -8.25 -3.78 1.63
C ALA A 56 -9.63 -4.42 1.85
N LEU A 57 -10.61 -4.06 1.01
CA LEU A 57 -11.97 -4.59 1.06
C LEU A 57 -12.06 -6.07 0.69
N TYR A 58 -11.18 -6.55 -0.18
CA TYR A 58 -11.13 -7.97 -0.54
C TYR A 58 -10.79 -8.86 0.65
N ARG A 59 -9.94 -8.36 1.56
CA ARG A 59 -9.54 -9.06 2.80
C ARG A 59 -10.61 -9.00 3.89
N LYS A 60 -11.58 -8.09 3.77
CA LYS A 60 -12.67 -7.89 4.73
C LYS A 60 -14.03 -7.95 4.02
N PRO A 61 -14.55 -9.16 3.78
CA PRO A 61 -15.83 -9.36 3.06
C PRO A 61 -17.02 -8.66 3.70
N GLU A 62 -16.99 -8.48 5.02
CA GLU A 62 -17.99 -7.76 5.80
C GLU A 62 -18.00 -6.25 5.52
N GLY A 63 -16.94 -5.73 4.95
CA GLY A 63 -16.73 -4.32 4.67
C GLY A 63 -15.85 -3.60 5.70
N MET A 64 -15.53 -2.36 5.41
CA MET A 64 -14.73 -1.47 6.25
C MET A 64 -15.40 -0.12 6.42
N LEU A 65 -15.18 0.52 7.57
CA LEU A 65 -15.52 1.92 7.79
C LEU A 65 -14.62 2.83 6.92
N MET A 66 -15.14 3.99 6.52
CA MET A 66 -14.33 5.00 5.80
C MET A 66 -13.07 5.39 6.58
N SER A 67 -13.15 5.49 7.90
CA SER A 67 -12.01 5.78 8.77
C SER A 67 -10.98 4.64 8.83
N GLU A 68 -11.41 3.39 8.72
CA GLU A 68 -10.51 2.24 8.64
C GLU A 68 -9.75 2.23 7.31
N ILE A 69 -10.44 2.53 6.19
CA ILE A 69 -9.83 2.65 4.87
C ILE A 69 -8.81 3.79 4.85
N SER A 70 -9.15 4.94 5.41
CA SER A 70 -8.26 6.10 5.54
C SER A 70 -6.96 5.74 6.29
N ARG A 71 -7.10 5.06 7.42
CA ARG A 71 -5.96 4.62 8.23
C ARG A 71 -5.10 3.58 7.50
N PHE A 72 -5.75 2.64 6.81
CA PHE A 72 -5.05 1.62 6.02
C PHE A 72 -4.23 2.22 4.89
N LEU A 73 -4.78 3.23 4.18
CA LEU A 73 -4.10 3.88 3.05
C LEU A 73 -3.12 4.97 3.48
N LEU A 74 -3.08 5.33 4.77
CA LEU A 74 -2.29 6.46 5.28
C LEU A 74 -2.58 7.78 4.55
N VAL A 75 -3.85 8.02 4.19
CA VAL A 75 -4.31 9.23 3.49
C VAL A 75 -5.43 9.92 4.27
N SER A 76 -5.68 11.20 3.98
CA SER A 76 -6.75 11.95 4.63
C SER A 76 -8.15 11.39 4.28
N ASN A 77 -9.10 11.54 5.19
CA ASN A 77 -10.50 11.13 4.99
C ASN A 77 -11.12 11.76 3.73
N GLY A 78 -10.77 13.00 3.39
CA GLY A 78 -11.24 13.66 2.18
C GLY A 78 -10.80 12.95 0.90
N ASN A 79 -9.53 12.53 0.84
CA ASN A 79 -9.01 11.76 -0.30
C ASN A 79 -9.68 10.41 -0.44
N VAL A 80 -9.93 9.71 0.68
CA VAL A 80 -10.65 8.40 0.66
C VAL A 80 -12.05 8.56 0.13
N THR A 81 -12.75 9.63 0.49
CA THR A 81 -14.13 9.88 0.01
C THR A 81 -14.16 9.94 -1.52
N GLY A 82 -13.28 10.73 -2.15
CA GLY A 82 -13.21 10.82 -3.60
C GLY A 82 -12.84 9.50 -4.29
N ILE A 83 -11.95 8.70 -3.68
CA ILE A 83 -11.58 7.38 -4.20
C ILE A 83 -12.78 6.44 -4.16
N VAL A 84 -13.47 6.38 -3.02
CA VAL A 84 -14.64 5.50 -2.82
C VAL A 84 -15.81 5.94 -3.69
N ASP A 85 -16.08 7.24 -3.85
CA ASP A 85 -17.13 7.75 -4.73
C ASP A 85 -16.94 7.28 -6.16
N ARG A 86 -15.71 7.30 -6.63
CA ARG A 86 -15.41 6.81 -7.97
C ARG A 86 -15.59 5.30 -8.10
N LEU A 87 -15.18 4.52 -7.08
CA LEU A 87 -15.39 3.07 -7.05
C LEU A 87 -16.89 2.70 -6.97
N VAL A 88 -17.70 3.53 -6.32
CA VAL A 88 -19.17 3.39 -6.34
C VAL A 88 -19.71 3.66 -7.74
N ALA A 89 -19.28 4.74 -8.39
CA ALA A 89 -19.68 5.08 -9.75
C ALA A 89 -19.29 3.98 -10.77
N ASP A 90 -18.13 3.34 -10.57
CA ASP A 90 -17.66 2.21 -11.39
C ASP A 90 -18.38 0.89 -11.03
N GLY A 91 -19.25 0.86 -10.02
CA GLY A 91 -20.00 -0.32 -9.59
C GLY A 91 -19.18 -1.38 -8.84
N PHE A 92 -17.96 -1.05 -8.41
CA PHE A 92 -17.06 -1.99 -7.75
C PHE A 92 -17.27 -2.09 -6.25
N VAL A 93 -17.81 -1.05 -5.63
CA VAL A 93 -18.13 -1.03 -4.22
C VAL A 93 -19.53 -0.46 -3.98
N VAL A 94 -20.11 -0.81 -2.85
CA VAL A 94 -21.34 -0.22 -2.34
C VAL A 94 -21.11 0.36 -0.96
N ARG A 95 -21.78 1.48 -0.67
CA ARG A 95 -21.90 2.01 0.68
C ARG A 95 -23.14 1.45 1.34
N SER A 96 -23.01 0.99 2.56
CA SER A 96 -24.11 0.56 3.40
C SER A 96 -24.04 1.29 4.74
N GLN A 97 -25.21 1.51 5.33
CA GLN A 97 -25.32 2.04 6.70
C GLN A 97 -25.59 0.86 7.63
N ARG A 98 -24.93 0.84 8.79
CA ARG A 98 -25.20 -0.16 9.81
C ARG A 98 -26.30 0.35 10.73
N ASN A 99 -27.42 -0.37 10.81
CA ASN A 99 -28.50 -0.12 11.76
C ASN A 99 -29.05 1.32 11.83
N GLY A 100 -29.22 1.99 10.68
CA GLY A 100 -29.86 3.32 10.65
C GLY A 100 -28.99 4.49 11.11
N ASP A 101 -27.74 4.24 11.52
CA ASP A 101 -26.80 5.30 11.85
C ASP A 101 -26.17 5.89 10.57
N ARG A 102 -26.64 7.09 10.21
CA ARG A 102 -26.14 7.86 9.05
C ARG A 102 -24.67 8.28 9.18
N ARG A 103 -24.07 8.20 10.37
CA ARG A 103 -22.69 8.61 10.64
C ARG A 103 -21.69 7.50 10.36
N THR A 104 -22.13 6.24 10.32
CA THR A 104 -21.30 5.07 10.08
C THR A 104 -21.53 4.53 8.67
N SER A 105 -20.69 4.95 7.73
CA SER A 105 -20.71 4.43 6.36
C SER A 105 -19.71 3.28 6.23
N PHE A 106 -20.24 2.09 5.99
CA PHE A 106 -19.48 0.91 5.61
C PHE A 106 -19.35 0.81 4.10
N VAL A 107 -18.16 0.44 3.63
CA VAL A 107 -17.87 0.18 2.23
C VAL A 107 -17.53 -1.30 2.07
N ARG A 108 -18.11 -1.95 1.08
CA ARG A 108 -17.81 -3.35 0.75
C ARG A 108 -17.76 -3.57 -0.75
N LEU A 109 -17.05 -4.62 -1.18
CA LEU A 109 -17.01 -5.01 -2.58
C LEU A 109 -18.37 -5.54 -3.06
N THR A 110 -18.72 -5.18 -4.28
CA THR A 110 -19.73 -5.89 -5.07
C THR A 110 -19.16 -7.18 -5.66
N ALA A 111 -19.99 -8.03 -6.23
CA ALA A 111 -19.53 -9.19 -7.01
C ALA A 111 -18.63 -8.74 -8.19
N SER A 112 -19.05 -7.66 -8.89
CA SER A 112 -18.26 -7.05 -9.96
C SER A 112 -16.91 -6.52 -9.45
N GLY A 113 -16.88 -5.82 -8.31
CA GLY A 113 -15.65 -5.32 -7.68
C GLY A 113 -14.71 -6.43 -7.28
N ARG A 114 -15.23 -7.54 -6.77
CA ARG A 114 -14.44 -8.73 -6.43
C ARG A 114 -13.81 -9.37 -7.66
N ALA A 115 -14.57 -9.52 -8.75
CA ALA A 115 -14.08 -10.05 -10.01
C ALA A 115 -13.03 -9.13 -10.66
N ALA A 116 -13.28 -7.81 -10.64
CA ALA A 116 -12.34 -6.81 -11.14
C ALA A 116 -11.04 -6.82 -10.35
N PHE A 117 -11.11 -6.85 -9.00
CA PHE A 117 -9.93 -6.95 -8.14
C PHE A 117 -9.12 -8.22 -8.41
N ALA A 118 -9.74 -9.38 -8.58
CA ALA A 118 -9.04 -10.62 -8.86
C ALA A 118 -8.20 -10.53 -10.15
N LYS A 119 -8.76 -9.93 -11.21
CA LYS A 119 -8.02 -9.70 -12.48
C LYS A 119 -6.85 -8.73 -12.28
N MET A 120 -7.09 -7.60 -11.61
CA MET A 120 -6.06 -6.60 -11.32
C MET A 120 -4.95 -7.17 -10.44
N SER A 121 -5.29 -7.96 -9.42
CA SER A 121 -4.34 -8.59 -8.51
C SER A 121 -3.44 -9.60 -9.23
N ALA A 122 -3.99 -10.42 -10.12
CA ALA A 122 -3.20 -11.36 -10.92
C ALA A 122 -2.23 -10.63 -11.86
N ALA A 123 -2.68 -9.57 -12.53
CA ALA A 123 -1.83 -8.75 -13.38
C ALA A 123 -0.72 -8.06 -12.57
N HIS A 124 -1.09 -7.46 -11.42
CA HIS A 124 -0.13 -6.80 -10.53
C HIS A 124 0.95 -7.76 -10.04
N GLN A 125 0.57 -8.98 -9.64
CA GLN A 125 1.55 -10.01 -9.26
C GLN A 125 2.52 -10.30 -10.40
N GLY A 126 2.04 -10.49 -11.62
CA GLY A 126 2.89 -10.72 -12.79
C GLY A 126 3.85 -9.56 -13.09
N TRP A 127 3.44 -8.31 -12.90
CA TRP A 127 4.33 -7.15 -13.05
C TRP A 127 5.41 -7.12 -11.97
N ILE A 128 5.05 -7.40 -10.72
CA ILE A 128 6.01 -7.47 -9.61
C ILE A 128 7.01 -8.61 -9.84
N ASP A 129 6.57 -9.78 -10.29
CA ASP A 129 7.45 -10.90 -10.63
C ASP A 129 8.46 -10.52 -11.72
N GLN A 130 8.05 -9.75 -12.73
CA GLN A 130 8.96 -9.24 -13.76
C GLN A 130 9.95 -8.21 -13.22
N LEU A 131 9.46 -7.24 -12.42
CA LEU A 131 10.31 -6.19 -11.85
C LEU A 131 11.35 -6.73 -10.87
N PHE A 132 11.00 -7.79 -10.15
CA PHE A 132 11.87 -8.44 -9.17
C PHE A 132 12.48 -9.75 -9.68
N GLY A 133 12.48 -10.01 -11.00
CA GLY A 133 12.97 -11.25 -11.60
C GLY A 133 14.44 -11.60 -11.31
N GLY A 134 15.24 -10.60 -10.90
CA GLY A 134 16.62 -10.80 -10.42
C GLY A 134 16.75 -11.17 -8.94
N VAL A 135 15.63 -11.23 -8.20
CA VAL A 135 15.60 -11.53 -6.76
C VAL A 135 15.03 -12.93 -6.55
N THR A 136 15.81 -13.83 -5.99
CA THR A 136 15.32 -15.17 -5.64
C THR A 136 14.34 -15.12 -4.48
N ALA A 137 13.47 -16.15 -4.34
CA ALA A 137 12.54 -16.25 -3.23
C ALA A 137 13.25 -16.15 -1.86
N ARG A 138 14.41 -16.79 -1.72
CA ARG A 138 15.22 -16.73 -0.50
C ARG A 138 15.69 -15.31 -0.17
N GLU A 139 16.18 -14.59 -1.17
CA GLU A 139 16.62 -13.20 -1.00
C GLU A 139 15.42 -12.30 -0.66
N ALA A 140 14.28 -12.48 -1.32
CA ALA A 140 13.06 -11.74 -1.02
C ALA A 140 12.61 -11.95 0.44
N GLU A 141 12.65 -13.18 0.94
CA GLU A 141 12.32 -13.50 2.34
C GLU A 141 13.31 -12.85 3.31
N GLN A 142 14.61 -12.88 3.02
CA GLN A 142 15.65 -12.26 3.85
C GLN A 142 15.48 -10.74 3.92
N ILE A 143 15.24 -10.08 2.77
CA ILE A 143 15.00 -8.65 2.70
C ILE A 143 13.72 -8.29 3.46
N SER A 144 12.64 -9.04 3.25
CA SER A 144 11.36 -8.84 3.92
C SER A 144 11.47 -9.00 5.44
N ALA A 145 12.23 -10.00 5.92
CA ALA A 145 12.49 -10.19 7.34
C ALA A 145 13.26 -9.00 7.94
N LYS A 146 14.25 -8.48 7.20
CA LYS A 146 15.01 -7.30 7.63
C LYS A 146 14.15 -6.03 7.66
N MET A 147 13.26 -5.85 6.68
CA MET A 147 12.32 -4.71 6.67
C MET A 147 11.33 -4.76 7.86
N ARG A 148 10.86 -5.95 8.23
CA ARG A 148 10.00 -6.11 9.42
C ARG A 148 10.69 -5.68 10.71
N SER A 149 12.01 -5.91 10.84
CA SER A 149 12.73 -5.47 12.03
C SER A 149 12.82 -3.95 12.20
N PHE A 150 12.79 -3.18 11.11
CA PHE A 150 12.73 -1.72 11.20
C PHE A 150 11.37 -1.20 11.70
N ARG A 151 10.30 -1.94 11.38
CA ARG A 151 8.94 -1.53 11.69
C ARG A 151 8.60 -1.70 13.16
N SER A 152 9.13 -2.74 13.81
CA SER A 152 8.89 -2.99 15.23
C SER A 152 9.42 -1.87 16.12
N ASP A 153 10.51 -1.21 15.71
CA ASP A 153 11.13 -0.14 16.48
C ASP A 153 10.35 1.19 16.37
N TRP A 154 9.56 1.37 15.31
CA TRP A 154 8.75 2.59 15.10
C TRP A 154 7.32 2.47 15.62
N GLU A 155 6.77 1.26 15.69
CA GLU A 155 5.41 1.02 16.20
C GLU A 155 5.36 0.97 17.73
N SER A 156 6.50 0.85 18.41
CA SER A 156 6.61 0.86 19.88
C SER A 156 6.63 2.27 20.49
N GLU A 157 6.74 3.34 19.68
CA GLU A 157 6.79 4.74 20.14
C GLU A 157 5.46 5.50 19.94
N THR A 158 4.36 4.84 19.53
CA THR A 158 3.03 5.44 19.37
C THR A 158 2.01 4.79 20.27
#